data_afc6777b7a67332cb799a8e2378ac419
#
_entry.id   afc6777b7a67332cb799a8e2378ac419
#
_cell.length_a   1.000
_cell.length_b   1.000
_cell.length_c   1.000
_cell.angle_alpha   90.00
_cell.angle_beta   90.00
_cell.angle_gamma   90.00
#
_symmetry.space_group_name_H-M   'P 1'
#
loop_
_entity.id
_entity.type
_entity.pdbx_description
1 polymer ?
#
loop_
_entity_poly.entity_id
_entity_poly.type
_entity_poly.pdbx_seq_one_letter_code
_entity_poly.pdbx_strand_id
1 'polypeptide(L)'
;MCSSDLEQLDQMLAPIALYPDPLLSQVLMAAGYPLEIVEAARWSKANPTLKGDTAVAAVKSMSWDTSVKSLVAFPDVLTNLDSHLDWTQKLGDAMISQQQAVADSIQRLRAKAAAQNNLKTTPQQKVTTEGSGDNVQYVIEPANPQVIYVPAYNPSWVYGPWPYPAYPPVYYPLAGAMMSGFFWGLGFAAGAAMFSSWNWGRGNAYVNVNVNQAQNIDNNFNRNTINANGQWQHNPAHRGGVPYRDPATRTRFNQAARPDAAQREQFRGRLESTPTDRQYAGNRSPSAGQRQEWNRGNERPSAWSGADRGQSANRESERGYQQMDRAASHPNYQQRSWGGGGGFHGGRR
;
A
#
# COMPACT_ATOMS: atom_id res chain seq x y z
N MET A 1 5.00 13.09 -21.84
CA MET A 1 5.64 12.27 -20.79
C MET A 1 7.13 12.39 -20.93
N CYS A 2 7.85 12.70 -19.85
CA CYS A 2 9.30 12.64 -19.85
C CYS A 2 9.75 11.16 -19.86
N SER A 3 10.92 10.86 -20.43
CA SER A 3 11.47 9.48 -20.48
C SER A 3 11.56 8.86 -19.09
N SER A 4 11.89 9.64 -18.07
CA SER A 4 11.95 9.22 -16.66
C SER A 4 10.63 8.70 -16.08
N ASP A 5 9.48 9.17 -16.62
CA ASP A 5 8.17 8.73 -16.12
C ASP A 5 7.87 7.28 -16.54
N LEU A 6 8.29 6.90 -17.76
CA LEU A 6 8.12 5.54 -18.28
C LEU A 6 9.00 4.52 -17.56
N GLU A 7 10.25 4.88 -17.29
CA GLU A 7 11.22 4.05 -16.59
C GLU A 7 10.79 3.78 -15.15
N GLN A 8 10.26 4.81 -14.47
CA GLN A 8 9.70 4.67 -13.12
C GLN A 8 8.44 3.81 -13.10
N LEU A 9 7.57 3.92 -14.12
CA LEU A 9 6.40 3.06 -14.23
C LEU A 9 6.79 1.60 -14.44
N ASP A 10 7.74 1.31 -15.36
CA ASP A 10 8.24 -0.05 -15.58
C ASP A 10 8.85 -0.61 -14.28
N GLN A 11 9.68 0.16 -13.56
CA GLN A 11 10.24 -0.21 -12.26
C GLN A 11 9.15 -0.58 -11.25
N MET A 12 8.17 0.28 -11.11
CA MET A 12 7.11 0.17 -10.10
C MET A 12 6.14 -0.98 -10.40
N LEU A 13 5.82 -1.22 -11.68
CA LEU A 13 4.87 -2.25 -12.11
C LEU A 13 5.52 -3.62 -12.28
N ALA A 14 6.85 -3.69 -12.38
CA ALA A 14 7.58 -4.95 -12.58
C ALA A 14 7.17 -6.08 -11.61
N PRO A 15 6.93 -5.86 -10.31
CA PRO A 15 6.55 -6.93 -9.38
C PRO A 15 5.16 -7.53 -9.60
N ILE A 16 4.25 -6.82 -10.29
CA ILE A 16 2.84 -7.20 -10.42
C ILE A 16 2.33 -7.35 -11.85
N ALA A 17 3.10 -6.93 -12.87
CA ALA A 17 2.63 -6.88 -14.25
C ALA A 17 2.19 -8.26 -14.80
N LEU A 18 2.68 -9.36 -14.24
CA LEU A 18 2.32 -10.73 -14.64
C LEU A 18 1.18 -11.34 -13.80
N TYR A 19 0.54 -10.57 -12.96
CA TYR A 19 -0.67 -11.03 -12.27
C TYR A 19 -1.80 -11.24 -13.28
N PRO A 20 -2.72 -12.20 -13.05
CA PRO A 20 -3.95 -12.30 -13.82
C PRO A 20 -4.71 -10.98 -13.86
N ASP A 21 -5.27 -10.63 -15.02
CA ASP A 21 -5.88 -9.31 -15.27
C ASP A 21 -6.94 -8.91 -14.24
N PRO A 22 -7.83 -9.79 -13.77
CA PRO A 22 -8.79 -9.43 -12.73
C PRO A 22 -8.13 -9.06 -11.41
N LEU A 23 -7.09 -9.80 -10.98
CA LEU A 23 -6.37 -9.50 -9.75
C LEU A 23 -5.54 -8.21 -9.90
N LEU A 24 -4.86 -8.05 -11.03
CA LEU A 24 -4.03 -6.87 -11.30
C LEU A 24 -4.87 -5.58 -11.26
N SER A 25 -6.05 -5.59 -11.89
CA SER A 25 -6.95 -4.43 -11.85
C SER A 25 -7.40 -4.09 -10.44
N GLN A 26 -7.71 -5.08 -9.62
CA GLN A 26 -8.11 -4.87 -8.23
C GLN A 26 -6.97 -4.35 -7.36
N VAL A 27 -5.75 -4.86 -7.53
CA VAL A 27 -4.55 -4.35 -6.83
C VAL A 27 -4.33 -2.87 -7.16
N LEU A 28 -4.42 -2.50 -8.44
CA LEU A 28 -4.19 -1.13 -8.87
C LEU A 28 -5.30 -0.17 -8.41
N MET A 29 -6.57 -0.61 -8.43
CA MET A 29 -7.68 0.18 -7.87
C MET A 29 -7.54 0.37 -6.37
N ALA A 30 -7.30 -0.72 -5.62
CA ALA A 30 -7.15 -0.70 -4.17
C ALA A 30 -5.95 0.14 -3.71
N ALA A 31 -4.86 0.17 -4.48
CA ALA A 31 -3.71 1.03 -4.21
C ALA A 31 -4.05 2.53 -4.13
N GLY A 32 -5.18 2.95 -4.74
CA GLY A 32 -5.76 4.28 -4.58
C GLY A 32 -6.22 4.60 -3.15
N TYR A 33 -6.35 3.59 -2.28
CA TYR A 33 -6.94 3.68 -0.93
C TYR A 33 -6.00 3.13 0.16
N PRO A 34 -4.81 3.72 0.37
CA PRO A 34 -3.74 3.13 1.18
C PRO A 34 -4.10 2.94 2.66
N LEU A 35 -4.97 3.78 3.24
CA LEU A 35 -5.43 3.57 4.62
C LEU A 35 -6.31 2.33 4.75
N GLU A 36 -7.21 2.12 3.81
CA GLU A 36 -8.08 0.95 3.82
C GLU A 36 -7.29 -0.35 3.57
N ILE A 37 -6.20 -0.29 2.79
CA ILE A 37 -5.26 -1.42 2.64
C ILE A 37 -4.64 -1.78 4.00
N VAL A 38 -4.19 -0.79 4.78
CA VAL A 38 -3.64 -1.03 6.13
C VAL A 38 -4.69 -1.67 7.05
N GLU A 39 -5.92 -1.16 7.03
CA GLU A 39 -7.02 -1.70 7.82
C GLU A 39 -7.36 -3.14 7.42
N ALA A 40 -7.47 -3.40 6.11
CA ALA A 40 -7.75 -4.73 5.56
C ALA A 40 -6.62 -5.74 5.86
N ALA A 41 -5.36 -5.31 5.80
CA ALA A 41 -4.22 -6.15 6.16
C ALA A 41 -4.21 -6.50 7.66
N ARG A 42 -4.55 -5.56 8.54
CA ARG A 42 -4.70 -5.81 9.97
C ARG A 42 -5.86 -6.77 10.24
N TRP A 43 -6.98 -6.57 9.57
CA TRP A 43 -8.14 -7.47 9.67
C TRP A 43 -7.76 -8.89 9.21
N SER A 44 -7.08 -9.04 8.09
CA SER A 44 -6.62 -10.33 7.56
C SER A 44 -5.67 -11.04 8.52
N LYS A 45 -4.73 -10.32 9.15
CA LYS A 45 -3.83 -10.87 10.20
C LYS A 45 -4.59 -11.34 11.43
N ALA A 46 -5.67 -10.66 11.81
CA ALA A 46 -6.54 -11.03 12.92
C ALA A 46 -7.45 -12.23 12.61
N ASN A 47 -7.67 -12.54 11.32
CA ASN A 47 -8.53 -13.62 10.85
C ASN A 47 -7.79 -14.61 9.93
N PRO A 48 -6.71 -15.27 10.38
CA PRO A 48 -5.80 -16.03 9.52
C PRO A 48 -6.41 -17.28 8.87
N THR A 49 -7.53 -17.75 9.40
CA THR A 49 -8.27 -18.91 8.87
C THR A 49 -9.21 -18.54 7.71
N LEU A 50 -9.57 -17.26 7.59
CA LEU A 50 -10.45 -16.77 6.52
C LEU A 50 -9.61 -16.41 5.30
N LYS A 51 -9.88 -17.06 4.17
CA LYS A 51 -9.19 -16.83 2.88
C LYS A 51 -10.17 -16.97 1.73
N GLY A 52 -9.81 -16.44 0.57
CA GLY A 52 -10.65 -16.51 -0.61
C GLY A 52 -12.04 -15.91 -0.40
N ASP A 53 -13.05 -16.50 -0.98
CA ASP A 53 -14.44 -16.01 -0.93
C ASP A 53 -15.01 -15.93 0.50
N THR A 54 -14.54 -16.78 1.42
CA THR A 54 -14.98 -16.74 2.83
C THR A 54 -14.50 -15.46 3.55
N ALA A 55 -13.28 -15.01 3.25
CA ALA A 55 -12.76 -13.76 3.76
C ALA A 55 -13.56 -12.56 3.21
N VAL A 56 -13.84 -12.57 1.89
CA VAL A 56 -14.65 -11.52 1.24
C VAL A 56 -16.05 -11.45 1.85
N ALA A 57 -16.68 -12.60 2.06
CA ALA A 57 -18.02 -12.65 2.68
C ALA A 57 -18.04 -12.01 4.09
N ALA A 58 -16.96 -12.17 4.86
CA ALA A 58 -16.87 -11.63 6.22
C ALA A 58 -16.71 -10.09 6.26
N VAL A 59 -16.25 -9.46 5.19
CA VAL A 59 -16.01 -8.00 5.14
C VAL A 59 -17.05 -7.21 4.33
N LYS A 60 -18.12 -7.85 3.85
CA LYS A 60 -19.14 -7.20 3.00
C LYS A 60 -19.73 -5.92 3.59
N SER A 61 -19.88 -5.85 4.90
CA SER A 61 -20.45 -4.71 5.64
C SER A 61 -19.43 -3.64 6.04
N MET A 62 -18.12 -3.89 5.84
CA MET A 62 -17.09 -2.89 6.13
C MET A 62 -17.26 -1.65 5.24
N SER A 63 -16.73 -0.51 5.68
CA SER A 63 -16.82 0.75 4.94
C SER A 63 -15.78 0.91 3.83
N TRP A 64 -14.95 -0.10 3.60
CA TRP A 64 -13.87 -0.07 2.61
C TRP A 64 -14.39 -0.07 1.17
N ASP A 65 -13.58 0.44 0.25
CA ASP A 65 -13.85 0.31 -1.18
C ASP A 65 -13.94 -1.16 -1.61
N THR A 66 -14.76 -1.44 -2.60
CA THR A 66 -15.00 -2.81 -3.11
C THR A 66 -13.71 -3.48 -3.54
N SER A 67 -12.75 -2.74 -4.12
CA SER A 67 -11.45 -3.28 -4.53
C SER A 67 -10.60 -3.72 -3.33
N VAL A 68 -10.67 -3.00 -2.21
CA VAL A 68 -9.99 -3.39 -0.97
C VAL A 68 -10.65 -4.61 -0.35
N LYS A 69 -11.99 -4.65 -0.30
CA LYS A 69 -12.74 -5.83 0.18
C LYS A 69 -12.41 -7.09 -0.60
N SER A 70 -12.28 -6.99 -1.91
CA SER A 70 -11.92 -8.14 -2.76
C SER A 70 -10.52 -8.68 -2.46
N LEU A 71 -9.57 -7.81 -2.10
CA LEU A 71 -8.19 -8.21 -1.83
C LEU A 71 -8.01 -8.97 -0.51
N VAL A 72 -8.99 -9.00 0.40
CA VAL A 72 -8.90 -9.84 1.61
C VAL A 72 -8.88 -11.34 1.28
N ALA A 73 -9.31 -11.72 0.06
CA ALA A 73 -9.13 -13.07 -0.46
C ALA A 73 -7.65 -13.49 -0.57
N PHE A 74 -6.73 -12.51 -0.66
CA PHE A 74 -5.31 -12.68 -0.94
C PHE A 74 -4.45 -12.05 0.16
N PRO A 75 -4.32 -12.69 1.33
CA PRO A 75 -3.62 -12.11 2.48
C PRO A 75 -2.15 -11.77 2.20
N ASP A 76 -1.47 -12.52 1.34
CA ASP A 76 -0.08 -12.26 0.97
C ASP A 76 0.06 -10.98 0.12
N VAL A 77 -0.90 -10.73 -0.78
CA VAL A 77 -0.95 -9.50 -1.57
C VAL A 77 -1.20 -8.29 -0.67
N LEU A 78 -2.18 -8.39 0.24
CA LEU A 78 -2.45 -7.33 1.22
C LEU A 78 -1.24 -7.05 2.12
N THR A 79 -0.57 -8.10 2.60
CA THR A 79 0.63 -7.96 3.42
C THR A 79 1.75 -7.26 2.66
N ASN A 80 1.92 -7.56 1.37
CA ASN A 80 2.91 -6.92 0.53
C ASN A 80 2.60 -5.41 0.34
N LEU A 81 1.36 -5.07 0.03
CA LEU A 81 0.90 -3.69 -0.12
C LEU A 81 1.05 -2.89 1.19
N ASP A 82 0.68 -3.47 2.33
CA ASP A 82 0.81 -2.86 3.66
C ASP A 82 2.28 -2.66 4.07
N SER A 83 3.14 -3.63 3.78
CA SER A 83 4.57 -3.55 4.13
C SER A 83 5.35 -2.54 3.29
N HIS A 84 4.82 -2.14 2.11
CA HIS A 84 5.47 -1.24 1.16
C HIS A 84 4.58 -0.05 0.80
N LEU A 85 4.07 0.67 1.80
CA LEU A 85 3.08 1.74 1.62
C LEU A 85 3.52 2.87 0.68
N ASP A 86 4.81 3.21 0.64
CA ASP A 86 5.33 4.20 -0.31
C ASP A 86 5.16 3.75 -1.76
N TRP A 87 5.45 2.49 -2.04
CA TRP A 87 5.22 1.87 -3.34
C TRP A 87 3.73 1.75 -3.66
N THR A 88 2.92 1.33 -2.70
CA THR A 88 1.46 1.23 -2.83
C THR A 88 0.84 2.57 -3.18
N GLN A 89 1.24 3.65 -2.50
CA GLN A 89 0.77 5.00 -2.84
C GLN A 89 1.17 5.41 -4.25
N LYS A 90 2.41 5.12 -4.68
CA LYS A 90 2.88 5.42 -6.04
C LYS A 90 2.05 4.68 -7.09
N LEU A 91 1.75 3.39 -6.86
CA LEU A 91 0.87 2.60 -7.73
C LEU A 91 -0.51 3.23 -7.86
N GLY A 92 -1.14 3.57 -6.73
CA GLY A 92 -2.46 4.18 -6.70
C GLY A 92 -2.48 5.55 -7.39
N ASP A 93 -1.49 6.40 -7.12
CA ASP A 93 -1.39 7.72 -7.75
C ASP A 93 -1.18 7.61 -9.27
N ALA A 94 -0.36 6.67 -9.73
CA ALA A 94 -0.17 6.40 -11.16
C ALA A 94 -1.47 5.91 -11.81
N MET A 95 -2.18 4.97 -11.17
CA MET A 95 -3.46 4.46 -11.67
C MET A 95 -4.53 5.55 -11.78
N ILE A 96 -4.55 6.51 -10.83
CA ILE A 96 -5.51 7.62 -10.80
C ILE A 96 -5.17 8.69 -11.82
N SER A 97 -3.88 9.01 -12.00
CA SER A 97 -3.44 10.14 -12.81
C SER A 97 -3.14 9.79 -14.26
N GLN A 98 -2.70 8.54 -14.54
CA GLN A 98 -2.14 8.15 -15.85
C GLN A 98 -2.43 6.68 -16.20
N GLN A 99 -3.69 6.30 -16.13
CA GLN A 99 -4.15 4.90 -16.33
C GLN A 99 -3.67 4.30 -17.67
N GLN A 100 -3.66 5.08 -18.77
CA GLN A 100 -3.15 4.64 -20.06
C GLN A 100 -1.66 4.30 -20.00
N ALA A 101 -0.84 5.15 -19.38
CA ALA A 101 0.59 4.90 -19.27
C ALA A 101 0.90 3.67 -18.38
N VAL A 102 0.09 3.44 -17.34
CA VAL A 102 0.16 2.21 -16.52
C VAL A 102 -0.14 0.99 -17.39
N ALA A 103 -1.20 1.01 -18.19
CA ALA A 103 -1.54 -0.08 -19.10
C ALA A 103 -0.43 -0.35 -20.12
N ASP A 104 0.09 0.71 -20.76
CA ASP A 104 1.18 0.58 -21.74
C ASP A 104 2.46 0.01 -21.11
N SER A 105 2.78 0.39 -19.88
CA SER A 105 3.92 -0.16 -19.13
C SER A 105 3.73 -1.64 -18.82
N ILE A 106 2.55 -2.05 -18.36
CA ILE A 106 2.22 -3.46 -18.12
C ILE A 106 2.40 -4.28 -19.40
N GLN A 107 1.89 -3.79 -20.52
CA GLN A 107 2.01 -4.49 -21.79
C GLN A 107 3.46 -4.59 -22.27
N ARG A 108 4.28 -3.55 -22.09
CA ARG A 108 5.75 -3.63 -22.37
C ARG A 108 6.43 -4.68 -21.51
N LEU A 109 6.13 -4.75 -20.23
CA LEU A 109 6.69 -5.75 -19.31
C LEU A 109 6.26 -7.17 -19.70
N ARG A 110 5.00 -7.37 -20.06
CA ARG A 110 4.47 -8.65 -20.55
C ARG A 110 5.17 -9.07 -21.85
N ALA A 111 5.35 -8.15 -22.78
CA ALA A 111 6.10 -8.41 -24.01
C ALA A 111 7.54 -8.85 -23.71
N LYS A 112 8.24 -8.19 -22.79
CA LYS A 112 9.59 -8.60 -22.33
C LYS A 112 9.58 -10.01 -21.72
N ALA A 113 8.62 -10.32 -20.84
CA ALA A 113 8.49 -11.64 -20.24
C ALA A 113 8.21 -12.72 -21.29
N ALA A 114 7.36 -12.43 -22.28
CA ALA A 114 7.07 -13.34 -23.40
C ALA A 114 8.30 -13.59 -24.26
N ALA A 115 9.08 -12.55 -24.59
CA ALA A 115 10.34 -12.66 -25.33
C ALA A 115 11.39 -13.53 -24.62
N GLN A 116 11.37 -13.54 -23.27
CA GLN A 116 12.21 -14.41 -22.45
C GLN A 116 11.59 -15.80 -22.21
N ASN A 117 10.49 -16.14 -22.88
CA ASN A 117 9.74 -17.38 -22.65
C ASN A 117 9.21 -17.58 -21.22
N ASN A 118 9.07 -16.53 -20.44
CA ASN A 118 8.60 -16.55 -19.06
C ASN A 118 7.10 -16.23 -18.91
N LEU A 119 6.42 -15.84 -19.99
CA LEU A 119 4.97 -15.64 -20.02
C LEU A 119 4.32 -16.66 -20.94
N LYS A 120 3.70 -17.69 -20.36
CA LYS A 120 3.09 -18.84 -21.07
C LYS A 120 1.81 -19.26 -20.39
N THR A 121 0.95 -19.94 -21.16
CA THR A 121 -0.19 -20.69 -20.60
C THR A 121 0.34 -21.86 -19.77
N THR A 122 -0.22 -22.03 -18.58
CA THR A 122 0.09 -23.07 -17.60
C THR A 122 -1.21 -23.63 -17.02
N PRO A 123 -1.19 -24.67 -16.19
CA PRO A 123 -2.37 -25.11 -15.46
C PRO A 123 -2.97 -24.04 -14.52
N GLN A 124 -2.23 -22.99 -14.19
CA GLN A 124 -2.66 -21.92 -13.28
C GLN A 124 -3.20 -20.68 -14.01
N GLN A 125 -2.69 -20.42 -15.23
CA GLN A 125 -3.09 -19.26 -16.03
C GLN A 125 -3.23 -19.59 -17.50
N LYS A 126 -4.12 -18.88 -18.17
CA LYS A 126 -4.22 -18.85 -19.63
C LYS A 126 -3.67 -17.53 -20.13
N VAL A 127 -2.69 -17.58 -21.02
CA VAL A 127 -2.13 -16.40 -21.69
C VAL A 127 -2.60 -16.39 -23.13
N THR A 128 -3.26 -15.31 -23.53
CA THR A 128 -3.71 -15.07 -24.91
C THR A 128 -3.10 -13.77 -25.42
N THR A 129 -2.97 -13.68 -26.73
CA THR A 129 -2.51 -12.46 -27.41
C THR A 129 -3.64 -11.93 -28.28
N GLU A 130 -3.88 -10.64 -28.20
CA GLU A 130 -4.84 -9.92 -29.03
C GLU A 130 -4.12 -8.90 -29.90
N GLY A 131 -4.67 -8.60 -31.08
CA GLY A 131 -4.04 -7.70 -32.03
C GLY A 131 -2.98 -8.36 -32.91
N SER A 132 -2.24 -7.57 -33.69
CA SER A 132 -1.20 -8.04 -34.60
C SER A 132 -0.12 -6.99 -34.80
N GLY A 133 1.09 -7.45 -35.22
CA GLY A 133 2.25 -6.58 -35.44
C GLY A 133 2.66 -5.84 -34.16
N ASP A 134 2.85 -4.53 -34.25
CA ASP A 134 3.25 -3.70 -33.11
C ASP A 134 2.12 -3.47 -32.08
N ASN A 135 0.94 -4.02 -32.34
CA ASN A 135 -0.26 -3.85 -31.50
C ASN A 135 -0.64 -5.10 -30.71
N VAL A 136 0.30 -6.01 -30.51
CA VAL A 136 0.06 -7.21 -29.71
C VAL A 136 -0.12 -6.83 -28.25
N GLN A 137 -1.20 -7.32 -27.65
CA GLN A 137 -1.55 -7.19 -26.24
C GLN A 137 -1.59 -8.57 -25.62
N TYR A 138 -1.02 -8.68 -24.45
CA TYR A 138 -1.01 -9.93 -23.67
C TYR A 138 -2.10 -9.87 -22.61
N VAL A 139 -3.03 -10.82 -22.67
CA VAL A 139 -4.12 -10.99 -21.70
C VAL A 139 -3.79 -12.20 -20.83
N ILE A 140 -3.85 -12.04 -19.52
CA ILE A 140 -3.60 -13.11 -18.56
C ILE A 140 -4.89 -13.39 -17.79
N GLU A 141 -5.46 -14.55 -18.01
CA GLU A 141 -6.67 -15.02 -17.33
C GLU A 141 -6.33 -16.19 -16.39
N PRO A 142 -7.04 -16.37 -15.28
CA PRO A 142 -6.97 -17.61 -14.52
C PRO A 142 -7.34 -18.80 -15.41
N ALA A 143 -6.61 -19.92 -15.33
CA ALA A 143 -6.96 -21.14 -16.07
C ALA A 143 -8.31 -21.72 -15.61
N ASN A 144 -8.63 -21.58 -14.31
CA ASN A 144 -9.94 -21.83 -13.73
C ASN A 144 -10.49 -20.50 -13.17
N PRO A 145 -11.63 -19.99 -13.68
CA PRO A 145 -12.20 -18.71 -13.22
C PRO A 145 -12.56 -18.68 -11.73
N GLN A 146 -12.71 -19.83 -11.08
CA GLN A 146 -13.05 -19.93 -9.66
C GLN A 146 -11.81 -19.92 -8.75
N VAL A 147 -10.60 -20.11 -9.30
CA VAL A 147 -9.37 -20.24 -8.52
C VAL A 147 -8.29 -19.31 -9.05
N ILE A 148 -7.91 -18.34 -8.25
CA ILE A 148 -6.87 -17.38 -8.60
C ILE A 148 -5.55 -17.79 -7.95
N TYR A 149 -4.52 -17.94 -8.76
CA TYR A 149 -3.15 -18.13 -8.32
C TYR A 149 -2.39 -16.81 -8.43
N VAL A 150 -1.69 -16.44 -7.36
CA VAL A 150 -0.85 -15.24 -7.35
C VAL A 150 0.57 -15.65 -7.77
N PRO A 151 1.09 -15.20 -8.91
CA PRO A 151 2.46 -15.51 -9.28
C PRO A 151 3.45 -14.73 -8.43
N ALA A 152 4.52 -15.39 -8.01
CA ALA A 152 5.68 -14.76 -7.39
C ALA A 152 6.91 -14.98 -8.30
N TYR A 153 7.62 -13.91 -8.62
CA TYR A 153 8.75 -13.96 -9.54
C TYR A 153 9.76 -12.87 -9.23
N ASN A 154 11.01 -13.13 -9.62
CA ASN A 154 12.03 -12.09 -9.56
C ASN A 154 12.03 -11.31 -10.90
N PRO A 155 11.72 -10.01 -10.90
CA PRO A 155 11.68 -9.21 -12.11
C PRO A 155 12.97 -9.22 -12.93
N SER A 156 14.14 -9.26 -12.29
CA SER A 156 15.43 -9.30 -12.96
C SER A 156 15.66 -10.59 -13.80
N TRP A 157 14.95 -11.66 -13.46
CA TRP A 157 15.02 -12.93 -14.19
C TRP A 157 13.94 -13.03 -15.25
N VAL A 158 12.74 -12.55 -14.92
CA VAL A 158 11.57 -12.76 -15.77
C VAL A 158 11.60 -11.88 -17.01
N TYR A 159 12.07 -10.64 -16.87
CA TYR A 159 12.08 -9.67 -17.96
C TYR A 159 13.40 -9.62 -18.74
N GLY A 160 14.39 -10.44 -18.36
CA GLY A 160 15.71 -10.43 -18.97
C GLY A 160 16.51 -9.17 -18.65
N PRO A 161 17.48 -8.76 -19.49
CA PRO A 161 18.29 -7.58 -19.24
C PRO A 161 17.44 -6.33 -19.03
N TRP A 162 17.61 -5.68 -17.87
CA TRP A 162 16.83 -4.49 -17.52
C TRP A 162 17.45 -3.25 -18.18
N PRO A 163 16.68 -2.49 -18.97
CA PRO A 163 17.25 -1.42 -19.80
C PRO A 163 17.52 -0.11 -19.06
N TYR A 164 17.05 0.01 -17.80
CA TYR A 164 17.08 1.26 -17.04
C TYR A 164 17.94 1.14 -15.77
N PRO A 165 19.27 1.32 -15.83
CA PRO A 165 20.15 1.16 -14.67
C PRO A 165 19.82 2.13 -13.51
N ALA A 166 19.31 3.32 -13.83
CA ALA A 166 18.91 4.32 -12.82
C ALA A 166 17.60 3.94 -12.08
N TYR A 167 16.81 3.05 -12.66
CA TYR A 167 15.53 2.59 -12.12
C TYR A 167 15.48 1.06 -12.13
N PRO A 168 16.29 0.38 -11.29
CA PRO A 168 16.32 -1.07 -11.23
C PRO A 168 14.96 -1.62 -10.79
N PRO A 169 14.53 -2.80 -11.30
CA PRO A 169 13.24 -3.36 -10.93
C PRO A 169 13.21 -3.66 -9.44
N VAL A 170 12.11 -3.28 -8.80
CA VAL A 170 11.88 -3.60 -7.40
C VAL A 170 11.43 -5.04 -7.29
N TYR A 171 11.94 -5.76 -6.28
CA TYR A 171 11.51 -7.11 -5.96
C TYR A 171 10.94 -7.17 -4.55
N TYR A 172 9.69 -7.55 -4.45
CA TYR A 172 9.00 -7.81 -3.18
C TYR A 172 8.63 -9.29 -3.13
N PRO A 173 9.44 -10.13 -2.46
CA PRO A 173 9.12 -11.54 -2.35
C PRO A 173 7.83 -11.72 -1.55
N LEU A 174 6.86 -12.44 -2.10
CA LEU A 174 5.73 -12.93 -1.35
C LEU A 174 6.22 -13.96 -0.32
N ALA A 175 5.55 -14.04 0.84
CA ALA A 175 5.96 -14.94 1.92
C ALA A 175 6.10 -16.39 1.40
N GLY A 176 7.27 -16.98 1.61
CA GLY A 176 7.58 -18.35 1.16
C GLY A 176 8.14 -18.48 -0.26
N ALA A 177 8.24 -17.42 -1.05
CA ALA A 177 8.84 -17.46 -2.38
C ALA A 177 10.38 -17.40 -2.27
N MET A 178 11.02 -18.55 -2.24
CA MET A 178 12.49 -18.65 -2.39
C MET A 178 12.87 -18.75 -3.86
N MET A 179 13.20 -17.62 -4.45
CA MET A 179 14.41 -17.32 -5.09
C MET A 179 14.82 -17.56 -6.51
N SER A 180 14.42 -18.53 -7.28
CA SER A 180 14.92 -18.66 -8.65
C SER A 180 13.79 -19.01 -9.60
N GLY A 181 13.31 -18.02 -10.37
CA GLY A 181 12.36 -18.24 -11.43
C GLY A 181 10.94 -17.75 -11.12
N PHE A 182 10.00 -18.32 -11.83
CA PHE A 182 8.57 -18.05 -11.71
C PHE A 182 7.95 -19.10 -10.78
N PHE A 183 7.31 -18.69 -9.71
CA PHE A 183 6.67 -19.56 -8.74
C PHE A 183 5.16 -19.22 -8.63
N TRP A 184 4.34 -20.24 -8.44
CA TRP A 184 2.93 -20.08 -8.15
C TRP A 184 2.67 -20.19 -6.65
N GLY A 185 2.06 -19.15 -6.09
CA GLY A 185 1.52 -19.21 -4.73
C GLY A 185 0.35 -20.19 -4.62
N LEU A 186 -0.22 -20.30 -3.44
CA LEU A 186 -1.43 -21.09 -3.23
C LEU A 186 -2.57 -20.53 -4.09
N GLY A 187 -3.38 -21.42 -4.69
CA GLY A 187 -4.62 -21.04 -5.34
C GLY A 187 -5.70 -20.73 -4.29
N PHE A 188 -6.37 -19.63 -4.45
CA PHE A 188 -7.50 -19.24 -3.61
C PHE A 188 -8.79 -19.38 -4.39
N ALA A 189 -9.82 -19.98 -3.75
CA ALA A 189 -11.19 -19.94 -4.25
C ALA A 189 -11.69 -18.50 -4.09
N ALA A 190 -11.49 -17.69 -5.11
CA ALA A 190 -11.72 -16.25 -5.08
C ALA A 190 -12.39 -15.74 -6.38
N GLY A 191 -12.99 -16.64 -7.15
CA GLY A 191 -13.68 -16.26 -8.39
C GLY A 191 -14.83 -15.29 -8.15
N ALA A 192 -15.54 -15.43 -7.04
CA ALA A 192 -16.60 -14.52 -6.64
C ALA A 192 -16.08 -13.14 -6.24
N ALA A 193 -14.80 -13.04 -5.85
CA ALA A 193 -14.17 -11.78 -5.50
C ALA A 193 -13.74 -10.96 -6.73
N MET A 194 -13.69 -11.56 -7.91
CA MET A 194 -13.25 -10.92 -9.14
C MET A 194 -14.38 -10.16 -9.82
N PHE A 195 -14.44 -8.86 -9.66
CA PHE A 195 -15.50 -8.01 -10.21
C PHE A 195 -15.02 -7.04 -11.30
N SER A 196 -13.76 -7.10 -11.69
CA SER A 196 -13.16 -6.17 -12.65
C SER A 196 -12.33 -6.88 -13.71
N SER A 197 -12.18 -6.24 -14.85
CA SER A 197 -11.35 -6.69 -15.97
C SER A 197 -10.71 -5.50 -16.67
N TRP A 198 -9.52 -5.72 -17.25
CA TRP A 198 -8.88 -4.71 -18.10
C TRP A 198 -9.47 -4.71 -19.51
N ASN A 199 -9.67 -3.50 -20.03
CA ASN A 199 -9.70 -3.25 -21.46
C ASN A 199 -8.34 -2.65 -21.85
N TRP A 200 -7.55 -3.40 -22.58
CA TRP A 200 -6.18 -3.04 -22.96
C TRP A 200 -6.10 -2.13 -24.19
N GLY A 201 -7.22 -1.54 -24.63
CA GLY A 201 -7.29 -0.72 -25.84
C GLY A 201 -6.21 0.35 -25.89
N ARG A 202 -5.48 0.40 -27.03
CA ARG A 202 -4.39 1.36 -27.23
C ARG A 202 -4.94 2.80 -27.27
N GLY A 203 -4.41 3.66 -26.40
CA GLY A 203 -4.86 5.04 -26.28
C GLY A 203 -6.17 5.24 -25.51
N ASN A 204 -6.82 4.15 -25.11
CA ASN A 204 -8.03 4.18 -24.29
C ASN A 204 -8.14 2.92 -23.42
N ALA A 205 -7.10 2.67 -22.61
CA ALA A 205 -7.12 1.57 -21.65
C ALA A 205 -7.92 1.97 -20.41
N TYR A 206 -8.75 1.07 -19.92
CA TYR A 206 -9.58 1.29 -18.74
C TYR A 206 -9.92 -0.03 -18.02
N VAL A 207 -10.34 0.09 -16.78
CA VAL A 207 -10.84 -1.05 -16.00
C VAL A 207 -12.37 -1.06 -16.06
N ASN A 208 -12.94 -2.17 -16.52
CA ASN A 208 -14.38 -2.45 -16.45
C ASN A 208 -14.73 -2.99 -15.07
N VAL A 209 -15.90 -2.60 -14.57
CA VAL A 209 -16.48 -3.07 -13.32
C VAL A 209 -17.77 -3.82 -13.59
N ASN A 210 -17.83 -5.08 -13.20
CA ASN A 210 -19.08 -5.84 -13.17
C ASN A 210 -19.88 -5.46 -11.91
N VAL A 211 -20.89 -4.63 -12.09
CA VAL A 211 -21.71 -4.08 -11.00
C VAL A 211 -22.39 -5.18 -10.17
N ASN A 212 -22.89 -6.23 -10.81
CA ASN A 212 -23.57 -7.30 -10.11
C ASN A 212 -22.59 -8.07 -9.19
N GLN A 213 -21.39 -8.34 -9.66
CA GLN A 213 -20.36 -8.98 -8.84
C GLN A 213 -19.89 -8.04 -7.73
N ALA A 214 -19.68 -6.76 -8.03
CA ALA A 214 -19.31 -5.75 -7.03
C ALA A 214 -20.35 -5.66 -5.89
N GLN A 215 -21.64 -5.69 -6.20
CA GLN A 215 -22.72 -5.72 -5.22
C GLN A 215 -22.75 -7.02 -4.39
N ASN A 216 -22.31 -8.15 -4.94
CA ASN A 216 -22.18 -9.39 -4.19
C ASN A 216 -21.03 -9.35 -3.16
N ILE A 217 -20.01 -8.54 -3.41
CA ILE A 217 -18.84 -8.35 -2.55
C ILE A 217 -19.07 -7.26 -1.51
N ASP A 218 -19.86 -6.26 -1.88
CA ASP A 218 -20.02 -5.03 -1.11
C ASP A 218 -21.49 -4.67 -0.94
N ASN A 219 -22.03 -4.84 0.28
CA ASN A 219 -23.40 -4.46 0.60
C ASN A 219 -23.64 -2.94 0.44
N ASN A 220 -22.57 -2.15 0.50
CA ASN A 220 -22.59 -0.69 0.42
C ASN A 220 -22.03 -0.18 -0.93
N PHE A 221 -22.03 -1.01 -1.97
CA PHE A 221 -21.45 -0.66 -3.27
C PHE A 221 -21.95 0.69 -3.76
N ASN A 222 -21.01 1.61 -3.96
CA ASN A 222 -21.30 2.96 -4.38
C ASN A 222 -21.08 3.11 -5.89
N ARG A 223 -22.15 3.40 -6.64
CA ARG A 223 -22.06 3.63 -8.09
C ARG A 223 -21.21 4.84 -8.49
N ASN A 224 -20.82 5.69 -7.55
CA ASN A 224 -19.87 6.79 -7.81
C ASN A 224 -18.44 6.31 -8.10
N THR A 225 -18.16 5.00 -7.89
CA THR A 225 -16.89 4.35 -8.27
C THR A 225 -16.85 3.90 -9.74
N ILE A 226 -17.90 4.17 -10.49
CA ILE A 226 -18.01 3.84 -11.91
C ILE A 226 -18.62 5.01 -12.68
N ASN A 227 -18.25 5.17 -13.96
CA ASN A 227 -18.93 6.07 -14.87
C ASN A 227 -20.16 5.41 -15.52
N ALA A 228 -20.87 6.17 -16.37
CA ALA A 228 -22.06 5.69 -17.08
C ALA A 228 -21.79 4.45 -17.97
N ASN A 229 -20.53 4.22 -18.37
CA ASN A 229 -20.10 3.09 -19.21
C ASN A 229 -19.60 1.88 -18.41
N GLY A 230 -19.75 1.87 -17.07
CA GLY A 230 -19.25 0.80 -16.22
C GLY A 230 -17.72 0.81 -16.00
N GLN A 231 -17.04 1.88 -16.38
CA GLN A 231 -15.60 2.02 -16.17
C GLN A 231 -15.31 2.55 -14.77
N TRP A 232 -14.27 2.01 -14.15
CA TRP A 232 -13.84 2.43 -12.82
C TRP A 232 -13.48 3.91 -12.76
N GLN A 233 -13.90 4.55 -11.70
CA GLN A 233 -13.53 5.90 -11.31
C GLN A 233 -13.05 5.92 -9.85
N HIS A 234 -12.00 6.68 -9.60
CA HIS A 234 -11.51 6.88 -8.24
C HIS A 234 -12.51 7.66 -7.39
N ASN A 235 -12.83 7.11 -6.20
CA ASN A 235 -13.65 7.78 -5.20
C ASN A 235 -12.76 8.40 -4.10
N PRO A 236 -12.56 9.72 -4.07
CA PRO A 236 -11.67 10.36 -3.11
C PRO A 236 -12.13 10.22 -1.65
N ALA A 237 -13.41 9.91 -1.38
CA ALA A 237 -13.91 9.70 -0.02
C ALA A 237 -13.22 8.50 0.67
N HIS A 238 -12.93 7.42 -0.08
CA HIS A 238 -12.23 6.24 0.44
C HIS A 238 -10.72 6.45 0.65
N ARG A 239 -10.14 7.53 0.12
CA ARG A 239 -8.71 7.79 0.33
C ARG A 239 -8.37 8.24 1.75
N GLY A 240 -9.36 8.59 2.57
CA GLY A 240 -9.17 8.93 3.98
C GLY A 240 -8.27 10.15 4.23
N GLY A 241 -8.14 11.06 3.23
CA GLY A 241 -7.31 12.25 3.29
C GLY A 241 -5.81 12.04 3.13
N VAL A 242 -5.37 10.88 2.67
CA VAL A 242 -3.98 10.69 2.25
C VAL A 242 -3.71 11.57 1.03
N PRO A 243 -2.69 12.45 1.07
CA PRO A 243 -2.44 13.38 -0.03
C PRO A 243 -2.00 12.63 -1.29
N TYR A 244 -2.43 13.12 -2.45
CA TYR A 244 -1.91 12.68 -3.74
C TYR A 244 -0.50 13.26 -3.95
N ARG A 245 0.40 12.52 -4.56
CA ARG A 245 1.76 12.98 -4.84
C ARG A 245 1.80 13.96 -6.01
N ASP A 246 1.01 13.68 -7.05
CA ASP A 246 0.90 14.55 -8.21
C ASP A 246 0.11 15.82 -7.91
N PRO A 247 0.67 17.04 -8.18
CA PRO A 247 -0.01 18.31 -7.92
C PRO A 247 -1.32 18.49 -8.69
N ALA A 248 -1.41 18.02 -9.93
CA ALA A 248 -2.61 18.16 -10.76
C ALA A 248 -3.73 17.28 -10.19
N THR A 249 -3.42 16.04 -9.82
CA THR A 249 -4.34 15.12 -9.15
C THR A 249 -4.80 15.68 -7.80
N ARG A 250 -3.88 16.27 -7.04
CA ARG A 250 -4.20 16.96 -5.78
C ARG A 250 -5.20 18.08 -5.98
N THR A 251 -4.99 18.91 -6.98
CA THR A 251 -5.91 20.01 -7.32
C THR A 251 -7.27 19.48 -7.76
N ARG A 252 -7.28 18.43 -8.60
CA ARG A 252 -8.51 17.80 -9.11
C ARG A 252 -9.39 17.25 -8.00
N PHE A 253 -8.82 16.60 -6.98
CA PHE A 253 -9.57 15.89 -5.94
C PHE A 253 -9.67 16.64 -4.60
N ASN A 254 -8.80 17.61 -4.30
CA ASN A 254 -8.90 18.40 -3.08
C ASN A 254 -10.17 19.27 -3.05
N GLN A 255 -10.76 19.60 -4.18
CA GLN A 255 -12.05 20.27 -4.21
C GLN A 255 -13.20 19.36 -3.74
N ALA A 256 -13.09 18.03 -3.91
CA ALA A 256 -14.07 17.06 -3.42
C ALA A 256 -13.83 16.67 -1.95
N ALA A 257 -12.61 16.85 -1.41
CA ALA A 257 -12.23 16.50 -0.03
C ALA A 257 -12.53 17.58 1.01
N ARG A 258 -13.16 18.71 0.62
CA ARG A 258 -13.55 19.80 1.56
C ARG A 258 -14.43 19.36 2.73
N PRO A 259 -15.37 18.40 2.59
CA PRO A 259 -16.16 17.93 3.74
C PRO A 259 -15.30 17.28 4.84
N ASP A 260 -14.30 16.48 4.46
CA ASP A 260 -13.45 15.77 5.41
C ASP A 260 -12.46 16.67 6.16
N ALA A 261 -12.00 17.76 5.53
CA ALA A 261 -11.16 18.76 6.18
C ALA A 261 -11.94 19.51 7.27
N ALA A 262 -13.20 19.87 7.02
CA ALA A 262 -14.07 20.50 7.99
C ALA A 262 -14.43 19.54 9.15
N GLN A 263 -14.67 18.27 8.87
CA GLN A 263 -14.89 17.25 9.90
C GLN A 263 -13.65 17.03 10.78
N ARG A 264 -12.44 17.06 10.22
CA ARG A 264 -11.18 16.95 11.00
C ARG A 264 -10.93 18.15 11.87
N GLU A 265 -11.26 19.36 11.43
CA GLU A 265 -11.17 20.55 12.29
C GLU A 265 -12.19 20.52 13.42
N GLN A 266 -13.41 20.03 13.16
CA GLN A 266 -14.38 19.77 14.21
C GLN A 266 -13.94 18.69 15.20
N PHE A 267 -13.16 17.70 14.73
CA PHE A 267 -12.59 16.66 15.60
C PHE A 267 -11.43 17.21 16.44
N ARG A 268 -10.59 18.07 15.90
CA ARG A 268 -9.54 18.79 16.66
C ARG A 268 -10.13 19.66 17.76
N GLY A 269 -11.20 20.42 17.46
CA GLY A 269 -11.88 21.24 18.44
C GLY A 269 -12.56 20.47 19.57
N ARG A 270 -12.84 19.16 19.39
CA ARG A 270 -13.40 18.31 20.46
C ARG A 270 -12.32 17.71 21.36
N LEU A 271 -11.10 17.56 20.89
CA LEU A 271 -9.97 17.07 21.71
C LEU A 271 -9.43 18.14 22.66
N GLU A 272 -9.65 19.43 22.36
CA GLU A 272 -9.23 20.54 23.22
C GLU A 272 -10.27 20.92 24.30
N SER A 273 -11.49 20.42 24.20
CA SER A 273 -12.54 20.63 25.20
C SER A 273 -12.75 19.38 26.04
N THR A 274 -11.93 19.16 27.05
CA THR A 274 -12.21 18.19 28.11
C THR A 274 -13.39 18.66 28.95
N PRO A 275 -14.28 17.76 29.45
CA PRO A 275 -15.48 18.14 30.23
C PRO A 275 -15.20 18.94 31.50
N THR A 276 -13.97 18.97 31.99
CA THR A 276 -13.53 19.67 33.18
C THR A 276 -13.47 21.19 33.01
N ASP A 277 -13.29 21.70 31.80
CA ASP A 277 -13.18 23.16 31.58
C ASP A 277 -14.54 23.86 31.39
N ARG A 278 -15.63 23.10 31.18
CA ARG A 278 -16.98 23.68 31.01
C ARG A 278 -17.63 24.14 32.29
N GLN A 279 -17.19 23.71 33.45
CA GLN A 279 -17.78 24.12 34.73
C GLN A 279 -17.25 25.46 35.26
N TYR A 280 -16.15 25.99 34.74
CA TYR A 280 -15.55 27.25 35.19
C TYR A 280 -15.79 28.46 34.26
N ALA A 281 -16.41 28.28 33.11
CA ALA A 281 -16.69 29.37 32.14
C ALA A 281 -18.08 30.03 32.32
N GLY A 282 -18.84 29.65 33.33
CA GLY A 282 -20.11 30.27 33.67
C GLY A 282 -19.90 31.52 34.52
N ASN A 283 -20.19 32.71 33.99
CA ASN A 283 -20.23 34.03 34.61
C ASN A 283 -18.93 34.85 34.59
N ARG A 284 -18.51 35.31 33.45
CA ARG A 284 -17.81 36.60 33.30
C ARG A 284 -18.07 37.16 31.90
N SER A 285 -19.06 38.05 31.79
CA SER A 285 -19.13 38.98 30.66
C SER A 285 -18.09 40.07 30.87
N PRO A 286 -17.14 40.30 29.94
CA PRO A 286 -16.19 41.39 30.06
C PRO A 286 -16.88 42.71 29.71
N SER A 287 -16.87 43.65 30.62
CA SER A 287 -17.29 45.05 30.42
C SER A 287 -16.37 45.72 29.38
N ALA A 288 -16.96 46.62 28.56
CA ALA A 288 -16.39 47.25 27.37
C ALA A 288 -15.19 48.20 27.57
N GLY A 289 -14.46 48.09 28.70
CA GLY A 289 -13.42 49.05 29.09
C GLY A 289 -11.95 48.57 29.01
N GLN A 290 -11.66 47.30 28.65
CA GLN A 290 -10.30 46.74 28.73
C GLN A 290 -9.73 46.24 27.37
N ARG A 291 -10.00 46.93 26.26
CA ARG A 291 -9.47 46.55 24.93
C ARG A 291 -8.17 47.22 24.51
N GLN A 292 -7.47 47.89 25.40
CA GLN A 292 -6.27 48.67 24.97
C GLN A 292 -4.93 48.26 25.55
N GLU A 293 -4.79 47.17 26.31
CA GLU A 293 -3.47 46.81 26.89
C GLU A 293 -2.93 45.41 26.54
N TRP A 294 -3.46 44.71 25.55
CA TRP A 294 -3.01 43.36 25.21
C TRP A 294 -2.12 43.28 23.96
N ASN A 295 -1.47 44.37 23.52
CA ASN A 295 -0.68 44.38 22.31
C ASN A 295 0.82 44.64 22.56
N ARG A 296 1.36 44.15 23.69
CA ARG A 296 2.82 44.05 23.89
C ARG A 296 3.15 42.74 24.59
N GLY A 297 3.79 41.83 23.84
CA GLY A 297 4.58 40.73 24.38
C GLY A 297 3.90 39.41 24.49
N ASN A 298 3.66 38.75 23.37
CA ASN A 298 3.70 37.28 23.29
C ASN A 298 4.02 36.89 21.84
N GLU A 299 5.29 36.90 21.50
CA GLU A 299 5.79 36.14 20.36
C GLU A 299 5.60 34.68 20.69
N ARG A 300 4.59 34.06 20.10
CA ARG A 300 4.43 32.60 20.13
C ARG A 300 5.61 32.00 19.37
N PRO A 301 6.41 31.07 19.96
CA PRO A 301 7.46 30.40 19.23
C PRO A 301 6.87 29.74 18.00
N SER A 302 7.41 30.05 16.83
CA SER A 302 7.01 29.43 15.57
C SER A 302 7.35 27.93 15.63
N ALA A 303 6.63 27.09 14.87
CA ALA A 303 6.86 25.64 14.77
C ALA A 303 8.31 25.29 14.33
N TRP A 304 9.13 26.27 14.02
CA TRP A 304 10.55 26.17 13.63
C TRP A 304 11.55 26.43 14.76
N SER A 305 11.11 26.76 15.98
CA SER A 305 12.00 26.92 17.14
C SER A 305 12.52 25.59 17.71
N GLY A 306 12.28 24.47 17.02
CA GLY A 306 12.78 23.14 17.38
C GLY A 306 14.22 22.83 16.92
N ALA A 307 14.92 23.75 16.23
CA ALA A 307 16.30 23.55 15.78
C ALA A 307 17.30 23.37 16.94
N ASP A 308 16.99 23.92 18.11
CA ASP A 308 17.87 23.80 19.29
C ASP A 308 17.78 22.45 20.01
N ARG A 309 16.73 21.62 19.75
CA ARG A 309 16.64 20.28 20.32
C ARG A 309 17.63 19.30 19.71
N GLY A 310 18.08 19.53 18.47
CA GLY A 310 19.11 18.72 17.82
C GLY A 310 20.49 18.90 18.49
N GLN A 311 20.80 20.10 18.99
CA GLN A 311 22.07 20.35 19.69
C GLN A 311 22.09 19.76 21.10
N SER A 312 20.95 19.72 21.80
CA SER A 312 20.87 19.08 23.12
C SER A 312 20.98 17.55 23.01
N ALA A 313 20.35 16.91 21.99
CA ALA A 313 20.48 15.49 21.74
C ALA A 313 21.93 15.09 21.38
N ASN A 314 22.63 15.88 20.60
CA ASN A 314 24.04 15.65 20.31
C ASN A 314 24.94 15.76 21.55
N ARG A 315 24.70 16.73 22.45
CA ARG A 315 25.45 16.85 23.72
C ARG A 315 25.17 15.71 24.70
N GLU A 316 23.97 15.13 24.68
CA GLU A 316 23.66 13.96 25.48
C GLU A 316 24.28 12.68 24.90
N SER A 317 24.35 12.55 23.58
CA SER A 317 25.07 11.49 22.90
C SER A 317 26.56 11.52 23.19
N GLU A 318 27.21 12.71 23.11
CA GLU A 318 28.63 12.88 23.43
C GLU A 318 28.94 12.57 24.91
N ARG A 319 28.06 12.91 25.85
CA ARG A 319 28.20 12.52 27.25
C ARG A 319 28.09 10.99 27.44
N GLY A 320 27.24 10.32 26.68
CA GLY A 320 27.14 8.87 26.68
C GLY A 320 28.42 8.18 26.21
N TYR A 321 29.03 8.65 25.14
CA TYR A 321 30.32 8.14 24.66
C TYR A 321 31.46 8.36 25.66
N GLN A 322 31.56 9.53 26.28
CA GLN A 322 32.57 9.80 27.31
C GLN A 322 32.41 8.94 28.56
N GLN A 323 31.21 8.52 28.91
CA GLN A 323 30.99 7.55 30.01
C GLN A 323 31.42 6.14 29.64
N MET A 324 31.20 5.71 28.39
CA MET A 324 31.70 4.40 27.93
C MET A 324 33.23 4.34 27.90
N ASP A 325 33.88 5.38 27.43
CA ASP A 325 35.37 5.45 27.43
C ASP A 325 35.98 5.45 28.84
N ARG A 326 35.29 6.07 29.81
CA ARG A 326 35.73 6.01 31.23
C ARG A 326 35.49 4.62 31.83
N ALA A 327 34.46 3.89 31.43
CA ALA A 327 34.23 2.51 31.88
C ALA A 327 35.23 1.52 31.26
N ALA A 328 35.72 1.79 30.05
CA ALA A 328 36.72 0.98 29.36
C ALA A 328 38.16 1.18 29.90
N SER A 329 38.44 2.30 30.60
CA SER A 329 39.77 2.64 31.12
C SER A 329 40.03 2.18 32.57
N HIS A 330 39.13 1.46 33.22
CA HIS A 330 39.39 0.88 34.54
C HIS A 330 39.68 -0.63 34.42
N PRO A 331 40.97 -1.08 34.64
CA PRO A 331 41.30 -2.51 34.63
C PRO A 331 41.08 -3.08 36.03
N ASN A 332 39.86 -3.55 36.33
CA ASN A 332 39.62 -4.44 37.49
C ASN A 332 38.32 -5.23 37.31
N TYR A 333 38.40 -6.27 36.52
CA TYR A 333 37.48 -7.42 36.66
C TYR A 333 38.31 -8.67 36.90
N GLN A 334 38.42 -9.01 38.16
CA GLN A 334 38.92 -10.32 38.59
C GLN A 334 38.01 -11.42 37.98
N GLN A 335 38.65 -12.30 37.19
CA GLN A 335 38.09 -13.56 36.74
C GLN A 335 37.73 -14.40 37.97
N ARG A 336 36.46 -14.64 38.21
CA ARG A 336 36.00 -15.74 39.03
C ARG A 336 35.82 -16.96 38.11
N SER A 337 36.82 -17.84 38.17
CA SER A 337 36.73 -19.17 37.64
C SER A 337 35.72 -19.97 38.46
N TRP A 338 34.70 -20.47 37.82
CA TRP A 338 33.86 -21.56 38.37
C TRP A 338 34.42 -22.87 37.83
N GLY A 339 35.25 -23.50 38.65
CA GLY A 339 35.55 -24.90 38.58
C GLY A 339 34.45 -25.66 39.34
N GLY A 340 33.89 -26.66 38.73
CA GLY A 340 32.93 -27.56 39.34
C GLY A 340 32.80 -28.80 38.50
N GLY A 341 33.67 -29.76 38.72
CA GLY A 341 33.60 -31.10 38.17
C GLY A 341 32.46 -31.88 38.80
N GLY A 342 31.89 -32.77 38.04
CA GLY A 342 30.88 -33.72 38.45
C GLY A 342 30.76 -34.84 37.43
N GLY A 343 31.63 -35.82 37.53
CA GLY A 343 31.53 -37.07 36.82
C GLY A 343 30.30 -37.89 37.28
N PHE A 344 29.67 -38.56 36.33
CA PHE A 344 28.82 -39.70 36.63
C PHE A 344 29.20 -40.90 35.78
N HIS A 345 29.62 -41.94 36.50
CA HIS A 345 29.83 -43.30 36.04
C HIS A 345 28.51 -44.01 35.71
N GLY A 346 28.51 -44.75 34.66
CA GLY A 346 28.28 -46.18 34.51
C GLY A 346 26.97 -46.78 34.98
N GLY A 347 26.43 -47.64 34.13
CA GLY A 347 25.43 -48.64 34.52
C GLY A 347 24.81 -49.30 33.28
N ARG A 348 25.39 -50.43 32.91
CA ARG A 348 24.79 -51.46 32.06
C ARG A 348 23.49 -52.00 32.69
N ARG A 349 22.45 -52.12 31.94
CA ARG A 349 21.78 -53.38 31.55
C ARG A 349 20.67 -53.11 30.57
#